data_c75f3f813529bf0d977660d96fdcd375
#
_entry.id   c75f3f813529bf0d977660d96fdcd375
#
_cell.length_a   1.000
_cell.length_b   1.000
_cell.length_c   1.000
_cell.angle_alpha   90.00
_cell.angle_beta   90.00
_cell.angle_gamma   90.00
#
_symmetry.space_group_name_H-M   'P 1'
#
loop_
_entity.id
_entity.type
_entity.pdbx_description
1 polymer ?
#
loop_
_entity_poly.entity_id
_entity_poly.type
_entity_poly.pdbx_seq_one_letter_code
_entity_poly.pdbx_strand_id
1 'polypeptide(L)'
;MSDVARKCYFLISIAGEKPRKVVFELATDIVPKTCQNFASFCSSKDSKKTYRNTQFHRVIPNFMIQGGDYESGDGFGGEAFEGGKLLDESFELKHDSAGVLSMANSGKDSGGSQFFIT
;
A
#
# COMPACT_ATOMS: atom_id res chain seq x y z
N MET A 1 1.04 -14.53 -18.03
CA MET A 1 2.04 -13.49 -17.88
C MET A 1 1.40 -12.26 -17.25
N SER A 2 2.10 -11.66 -16.37
CA SER A 2 1.55 -10.54 -15.61
C SER A 2 1.93 -9.20 -16.21
N ASP A 3 0.95 -8.31 -16.33
CA ASP A 3 1.17 -6.93 -16.75
C ASP A 3 1.24 -5.99 -15.55
N VAL A 4 1.72 -6.50 -14.41
CA VAL A 4 1.84 -5.69 -13.20
C VAL A 4 2.87 -4.61 -13.41
N ALA A 5 2.49 -3.38 -13.09
CA ALA A 5 3.41 -2.25 -13.17
C ALA A 5 4.57 -2.44 -12.18
N ARG A 6 5.78 -2.10 -12.63
CA ARG A 6 6.96 -2.17 -11.77
C ARG A 6 7.13 -0.93 -10.92
N LYS A 7 6.47 0.16 -11.27
CA LYS A 7 6.56 1.43 -10.54
C LYS A 7 5.20 2.04 -10.37
N CYS A 8 4.97 2.59 -9.19
CA CYS A 8 3.79 3.37 -8.87
C CYS A 8 4.23 4.65 -8.19
N TYR A 9 3.38 5.66 -8.15
CA TYR A 9 3.71 6.86 -7.41
C TYR A 9 2.50 7.38 -6.65
N PHE A 10 2.79 8.12 -5.57
CA PHE A 10 1.81 8.90 -4.83
C PHE A 10 2.13 10.38 -4.97
N LEU A 11 1.11 11.19 -4.97
CA LEU A 11 1.23 12.61 -4.70
C LEU A 11 0.77 12.82 -3.26
N ILE A 12 1.69 13.12 -2.37
CA ILE A 12 1.42 13.21 -0.93
C ILE A 12 1.45 14.66 -0.50
N SER A 13 0.36 15.10 0.12
CA SER A 13 0.26 16.44 0.71
C SER A 13 0.40 16.33 2.22
N ILE A 14 1.24 17.18 2.81
CA ILE A 14 1.47 17.22 4.25
C ILE A 14 0.99 18.56 4.76
N ALA A 15 0.04 18.52 5.72
CA ALA A 15 -0.48 19.73 6.36
C ALA A 15 -0.94 20.80 5.38
N GLY A 16 -1.56 20.38 4.27
CA GLY A 16 -2.09 21.31 3.28
C GLY A 16 -1.05 21.88 2.32
N GLU A 17 0.20 21.46 2.41
CA GLU A 17 1.25 21.90 1.50
C GLU A 17 1.07 21.34 0.10
N LYS A 18 1.83 21.89 -0.85
CA LYS A 18 1.81 21.41 -2.22
C LYS A 18 2.20 19.93 -2.28
N PRO A 19 1.44 19.10 -3.03
CA PRO A 19 1.75 17.68 -3.11
C PRO A 19 3.15 17.40 -3.65
N ARG A 20 3.79 16.38 -3.08
CA ARG A 20 5.10 15.92 -3.50
C ARG A 20 4.99 14.50 -4.04
N LYS A 21 5.76 14.21 -5.07
CA LYS A 21 5.72 12.90 -5.72
C LYS A 21 6.67 11.94 -5.03
N VAL A 22 6.14 10.77 -4.64
CA VAL A 22 6.92 9.67 -4.09
C VAL A 22 6.75 8.48 -5.02
N VAL A 23 7.86 7.95 -5.55
CA VAL A 23 7.82 6.84 -6.49
C VAL A 23 8.22 5.57 -5.78
N PHE A 24 7.46 4.49 -6.04
CA PHE A 24 7.72 3.17 -5.48
C PHE A 24 8.13 2.22 -6.59
N GLU A 25 9.19 1.45 -6.35
CA GLU A 25 9.55 0.34 -7.22
C GLU A 25 9.02 -0.95 -6.60
N LEU A 26 8.27 -1.70 -7.38
CA LEU A 26 7.56 -2.88 -6.89
C LEU A 26 8.34 -4.16 -7.20
N ALA A 27 8.43 -5.05 -6.20
CA ALA A 27 9.16 -6.33 -6.31
C ALA A 27 8.28 -7.36 -7.03
N THR A 28 7.96 -7.11 -8.30
CA THR A 28 7.03 -7.94 -9.07
C THR A 28 7.55 -9.36 -9.33
N ASP A 29 8.85 -9.56 -9.26
CA ASP A 29 9.45 -10.89 -9.47
C ASP A 29 9.34 -11.78 -8.23
N ILE A 30 9.17 -11.18 -7.05
CA ILE A 30 9.15 -11.90 -5.78
C ILE A 30 7.73 -12.02 -5.22
N VAL A 31 6.96 -10.94 -5.28
CA VAL A 31 5.60 -10.89 -4.73
C VAL A 31 4.62 -10.31 -5.76
N PRO A 32 4.41 -11.00 -6.89
CA PRO A 32 3.61 -10.44 -7.98
C PRO A 32 2.16 -10.14 -7.60
N LYS A 33 1.52 -10.99 -6.79
CA LYS A 33 0.13 -10.75 -6.40
C LYS A 33 0.00 -9.57 -5.45
N THR A 34 0.94 -9.43 -4.54
CA THR A 34 0.99 -8.29 -3.62
C THR A 34 1.21 -6.99 -4.40
N CYS A 35 2.12 -7.00 -5.37
CA CYS A 35 2.36 -5.84 -6.21
C CYS A 35 1.15 -5.49 -7.07
N GLN A 36 0.46 -6.48 -7.61
CA GLN A 36 -0.73 -6.26 -8.41
C GLN A 36 -1.84 -5.62 -7.56
N ASN A 37 -2.01 -6.09 -6.33
CA ASN A 37 -2.98 -5.52 -5.40
C ASN A 37 -2.70 -4.04 -5.16
N PHE A 38 -1.47 -3.70 -4.84
CA PHE A 38 -1.05 -2.32 -4.60
C PHE A 38 -1.21 -1.45 -5.86
N ALA A 39 -0.73 -1.95 -6.99
CA ALA A 39 -0.79 -1.21 -8.26
C ALA A 39 -2.24 -0.97 -8.70
N SER A 40 -3.12 -1.93 -8.45
CA SER A 40 -4.53 -1.79 -8.78
C SER A 40 -5.17 -0.63 -8.03
N PHE A 41 -4.86 -0.47 -6.75
CA PHE A 41 -5.36 0.66 -5.97
C PHE A 41 -4.76 1.99 -6.46
N CYS A 42 -3.52 1.99 -6.91
CA CYS A 42 -2.88 3.20 -7.42
C CYS A 42 -3.52 3.68 -8.73
N SER A 43 -3.93 2.76 -9.58
CA SER A 43 -4.45 3.07 -10.92
C SER A 43 -5.96 3.03 -11.01
N SER A 44 -6.65 2.69 -9.93
CA SER A 44 -8.11 2.50 -9.94
C SER A 44 -8.85 3.78 -10.31
N LYS A 45 -9.85 3.62 -11.16
CA LYS A 45 -10.77 4.70 -11.52
C LYS A 45 -12.07 4.64 -10.72
N ASP A 46 -12.23 3.61 -9.89
CA ASP A 46 -13.37 3.49 -8.99
C ASP A 46 -13.12 4.34 -7.76
N SER A 47 -13.89 5.43 -7.60
CA SER A 47 -13.70 6.38 -6.51
C SER A 47 -13.93 5.78 -5.12
N LYS A 48 -14.53 4.59 -5.04
CA LYS A 48 -14.79 3.91 -3.77
C LYS A 48 -13.75 2.87 -3.44
N LYS A 49 -12.83 2.59 -4.36
CA LYS A 49 -11.85 1.52 -4.17
C LYS A 49 -10.51 1.95 -4.77
N THR A 50 -9.88 2.93 -4.12
CA THR A 50 -8.64 3.52 -4.58
C THR A 50 -7.88 4.13 -3.42
N TYR A 51 -6.56 4.28 -3.57
CA TYR A 51 -5.76 5.03 -2.59
C TYR A 51 -5.94 6.54 -2.74
N ARG A 52 -6.51 6.99 -3.86
CA ARG A 52 -6.70 8.43 -4.10
C ARG A 52 -7.60 9.03 -3.03
N ASN A 53 -7.18 10.17 -2.47
CA ASN A 53 -7.91 10.89 -1.43
C ASN A 53 -8.03 10.13 -0.11
N THR A 54 -7.16 9.15 0.12
CA THR A 54 -7.09 8.49 1.43
C THR A 54 -6.00 9.16 2.27
N GLN A 55 -5.99 8.85 3.56
CA GLN A 55 -5.09 9.47 4.51
C GLN A 55 -4.14 8.46 5.12
N PHE A 56 -2.97 8.94 5.54
CA PHE A 56 -2.09 8.15 6.39
C PHE A 56 -2.62 8.26 7.81
N HIS A 57 -3.39 7.27 8.22
CA HIS A 57 -4.09 7.30 9.51
C HIS A 57 -3.16 7.03 10.69
N ARG A 58 -1.94 6.58 10.45
CA ARG A 58 -0.98 6.28 11.51
C ARG A 58 0.41 6.76 11.08
N VAL A 59 0.95 7.69 11.86
CA VAL A 59 2.30 8.25 11.59
C VAL A 59 3.09 8.17 12.89
N ILE A 60 4.16 7.38 12.89
CA ILE A 60 5.02 7.21 14.07
C ILE A 60 6.43 7.67 13.70
N PRO A 61 6.89 8.81 14.26
CA PRO A 61 8.23 9.33 13.96
C PRO A 61 9.31 8.28 14.22
N ASN A 62 10.28 8.21 13.33
CA ASN A 62 11.42 7.29 13.39
C ASN A 62 11.03 5.81 13.33
N PHE A 63 9.80 5.52 12.90
CA PHE A 63 9.35 4.13 12.75
C PHE A 63 8.71 3.91 11.39
N MET A 64 7.49 4.44 11.18
CA MET A 64 6.80 4.22 9.91
C MET A 64 5.59 5.14 9.75
N ILE A 65 5.06 5.22 8.52
CA ILE A 65 3.75 5.79 8.25
C ILE A 65 2.89 4.71 7.61
N GLN A 66 1.61 4.67 7.95
CA GLN A 66 0.69 3.65 7.47
C GLN A 66 -0.58 4.29 6.91
N GLY A 67 -1.05 3.76 5.80
CA GLY A 67 -2.24 4.26 5.15
C GLY A 67 -2.90 3.20 4.28
N GLY A 68 -3.78 3.66 3.39
CA GLY A 68 -4.43 2.75 2.43
C GLY A 68 -5.77 2.20 2.87
N ASP A 69 -6.32 2.65 4.01
CA ASP A 69 -7.66 2.26 4.41
C ASP A 69 -8.68 3.10 3.64
N TYR A 70 -9.07 2.60 2.48
CA TYR A 70 -10.00 3.33 1.61
C TYR A 70 -11.46 3.21 2.07
N GLU A 71 -11.75 2.32 3.01
CA GLU A 71 -13.11 2.09 3.48
C GLU A 71 -13.50 2.99 4.65
N SER A 72 -12.71 3.03 5.69
CA SER A 72 -13.06 3.79 6.90
C SER A 72 -12.03 4.85 7.29
N GLY A 73 -10.83 4.79 6.77
CA GLY A 73 -9.81 5.81 6.99
C GLY A 73 -9.19 5.81 8.38
N ASP A 74 -9.48 4.81 9.20
CA ASP A 74 -9.03 4.76 10.60
C ASP A 74 -8.18 3.53 10.94
N GLY A 75 -7.91 2.67 9.95
CA GLY A 75 -7.09 1.49 10.14
C GLY A 75 -7.89 0.20 10.36
N PHE A 76 -9.20 0.27 10.38
CA PHE A 76 -10.06 -0.91 10.59
C PHE A 76 -10.67 -1.44 9.30
N GLY A 77 -10.45 -0.80 8.17
CA GLY A 77 -11.01 -1.22 6.90
C GLY A 77 -9.95 -1.54 5.87
N GLY A 78 -10.40 -1.83 4.65
CA GLY A 78 -9.52 -2.03 3.52
C GLY A 78 -9.35 -3.48 3.10
N GLU A 79 -10.27 -3.98 2.27
CA GLU A 79 -10.10 -5.30 1.65
C GLU A 79 -9.08 -5.23 0.52
N ALA A 80 -8.53 -6.40 0.13
CA ALA A 80 -7.71 -6.50 -1.07
C ALA A 80 -8.52 -6.07 -2.30
N PHE A 81 -7.84 -5.69 -3.37
CA PHE A 81 -8.52 -5.13 -4.56
C PHE A 81 -9.51 -6.12 -5.16
N GLU A 82 -9.16 -7.40 -5.15
CA GLU A 82 -10.04 -8.47 -5.66
C GLU A 82 -11.07 -8.89 -4.62
N GLY A 83 -11.11 -8.23 -3.47
CA GLY A 83 -12.01 -8.56 -2.36
C GLY A 83 -11.37 -9.51 -1.37
N GLY A 84 -11.89 -9.50 -0.12
CA GLY A 84 -11.38 -10.39 0.91
C GLY A 84 -9.97 -10.06 1.36
N LYS A 85 -9.20 -11.08 1.68
CA LYS A 85 -7.86 -10.94 2.23
C LYS A 85 -6.81 -11.48 1.27
N LEU A 86 -5.63 -10.84 1.28
CA LEU A 86 -4.51 -11.22 0.47
C LEU A 86 -3.63 -12.21 1.25
N LEU A 87 -3.36 -13.35 0.63
CA LEU A 87 -2.50 -14.37 1.25
C LEU A 87 -1.04 -13.92 1.25
N ASP A 88 -0.29 -14.35 2.25
CA ASP A 88 1.15 -14.07 2.31
C ASP A 88 1.85 -14.75 1.13
N GLU A 89 2.68 -14.00 0.40
CA GLU A 89 3.38 -14.54 -0.75
C GLU A 89 4.80 -14.98 -0.42
N SER A 90 5.55 -14.11 0.28
CA SER A 90 6.94 -14.38 0.54
C SER A 90 7.45 -13.52 1.70
N PHE A 91 8.38 -14.07 2.46
CA PHE A 91 9.09 -13.35 3.50
C PHE A 91 10.56 -13.12 3.12
N GLU A 92 10.87 -13.24 1.82
CA GLU A 92 12.24 -13.10 1.32
C GLU A 92 12.78 -11.69 1.49
N LEU A 93 11.92 -10.68 1.35
CA LEU A 93 12.32 -9.28 1.52
C LEU A 93 12.13 -8.86 2.99
N LYS A 94 13.07 -8.05 3.49
CA LYS A 94 13.09 -7.64 4.89
C LYS A 94 12.98 -6.13 5.03
N HIS A 95 12.52 -5.69 6.20
CA HIS A 95 12.39 -4.26 6.54
C HIS A 95 13.69 -3.80 7.21
N ASP A 96 14.78 -3.80 6.47
CA ASP A 96 16.11 -3.57 7.01
C ASP A 96 16.65 -2.16 6.76
N SER A 97 15.85 -1.28 6.20
CA SER A 97 16.26 0.10 5.92
C SER A 97 15.06 1.02 5.81
N ALA A 98 15.31 2.33 5.81
CA ALA A 98 14.27 3.32 5.57
C ALA A 98 13.82 3.25 4.12
N GLY A 99 12.55 3.58 3.88
CA GLY A 99 12.01 3.64 2.53
C GLY A 99 11.46 2.33 2.01
N VAL A 100 11.28 1.32 2.86
CA VAL A 100 10.68 0.05 2.45
C VAL A 100 9.17 0.17 2.51
N LEU A 101 8.50 -0.19 1.41
CA LEU A 101 7.04 -0.27 1.31
C LEU A 101 6.60 -1.69 1.57
N SER A 102 5.67 -1.89 2.49
CA SER A 102 5.18 -3.21 2.85
C SER A 102 3.68 -3.18 3.09
N MET A 103 3.02 -4.31 2.88
CA MET A 103 1.58 -4.42 3.14
C MET A 103 1.34 -4.73 4.61
N ALA A 104 0.44 -3.97 5.21
CA ALA A 104 0.04 -4.19 6.59
C ALA A 104 -0.91 -5.37 6.69
N ASN A 105 -0.88 -6.06 7.83
CA ASN A 105 -1.79 -7.16 8.09
C ASN A 105 -2.03 -7.28 9.59
N SER A 106 -3.02 -8.10 9.97
CA SER A 106 -3.35 -8.37 11.37
C SER A 106 -3.02 -9.80 11.76
N GLY A 107 -2.16 -10.45 11.01
CA GLY A 107 -1.75 -11.82 11.23
C GLY A 107 -1.49 -12.50 9.91
N LYS A 108 -1.27 -13.82 9.96
CA LYS A 108 -0.96 -14.61 8.77
C LYS A 108 -2.11 -14.52 7.76
N ASP A 109 -1.76 -14.30 6.50
CA ASP A 109 -2.71 -14.29 5.37
C ASP A 109 -3.89 -13.33 5.58
N SER A 110 -3.64 -12.19 6.21
CA SER A 110 -4.67 -11.19 6.50
C SER A 110 -4.46 -9.86 5.80
N GLY A 111 -3.63 -9.82 4.78
CA GLY A 111 -3.36 -8.60 4.02
C GLY A 111 -4.60 -8.08 3.31
N GLY A 112 -4.65 -6.77 3.11
CA GLY A 112 -5.75 -6.09 2.42
C GLY A 112 -5.22 -4.93 1.61
N SER A 113 -5.78 -3.75 1.81
CA SER A 113 -5.34 -2.55 1.09
C SER A 113 -4.30 -1.74 1.84
N GLN A 114 -4.20 -1.89 3.15
CA GLN A 114 -3.33 -1.05 3.95
C GLN A 114 -1.86 -1.39 3.74
N PHE A 115 -1.03 -0.36 3.80
CA PHE A 115 0.42 -0.49 3.62
C PHE A 115 1.13 0.40 4.62
N PHE A 116 2.42 0.16 4.82
CA PHE A 116 3.24 1.07 5.60
C PHE A 116 4.59 1.29 4.91
N ILE A 117 5.20 2.43 5.21
CA ILE A 117 6.50 2.82 4.68
C ILE A 117 7.42 3.07 5.86
N THR A 118 8.53 2.37 5.90
CA THR A 118 9.51 2.51 6.98
C THR A 118 10.43 3.70 6.84
#